data_6003b6d728ddd2f10b68e43dbda3c543
#
_entry.id   6003b6d728ddd2f10b68e43dbda3c543
#
_cell.length_a   1.000
_cell.length_b   1.000
_cell.length_c   1.000
_cell.angle_alpha   90.00
_cell.angle_beta   90.00
_cell.angle_gamma   90.00
#
_symmetry.space_group_name_H-M   'P 1'
#
loop_
_entity.id
_entity.type
_entity.pdbx_description
1 polymer ?
#
loop_
_entity_poly.entity_id
_entity_poly.type
_entity_poly.pdbx_seq_one_letter_code
_entity_poly.pdbx_strand_id
1 'polypeptide(L)'
;MRRRWILRVVVLVLAAVGPVRAQDLVESELRIPMKEAGKKGLEAVMVRPNDGAAHPLALLNHGAPRESDARPGMTPWGLLPQAREFARRGWTAVIVMRRGYGDSGGGYSEEGYACTPRVNYYDSGRESAQDLRTAIAYLSTRPEVDASRIMSVGVSAGGFATVALTADPPPGLVAAISFAGGRGSRKPDEVCNPENLVLAFHEFGRSSRVPMLWVYAENDHFFGPSIAAQLYQAFTAAGGKAEFIRAAAYRKDGHGLFSLGGTAIWTPMVEGFLAQQNLTLRTSLLALPAAPDVAAPSQLSNYGVAEFRTFLTMPAHKAFAVSPGGHYGYVFGRRTEKEASKLAEEHCKENTEKKDPCSVVLVDERKPGN
;
A
#
# COMPACT_ATOMS: atom_id res chain seq x y z
N MET A 1 -13.59 17.64 80.66
CA MET A 1 -12.86 16.99 79.56
C MET A 1 -13.68 17.14 78.25
N ARG A 2 -13.28 18.05 77.33
CA ARG A 2 -14.01 18.27 76.07
C ARG A 2 -13.25 17.51 74.98
N ARG A 3 -13.82 16.43 74.38
CA ARG A 3 -13.31 15.72 73.21
C ARG A 3 -13.58 16.54 71.95
N ARG A 4 -12.50 16.98 71.27
CA ARG A 4 -12.58 17.58 69.91
C ARG A 4 -12.60 16.46 68.89
N TRP A 5 -13.69 16.37 68.13
CA TRP A 5 -13.75 15.52 66.91
C TRP A 5 -13.14 16.28 65.74
N ILE A 6 -12.08 15.70 65.13
CA ILE A 6 -11.50 16.21 63.89
C ILE A 6 -12.15 15.47 62.73
N LEU A 7 -13.00 16.20 62.00
CA LEU A 7 -13.57 15.71 60.75
C LEU A 7 -12.46 15.71 59.67
N ARG A 8 -12.05 14.54 59.21
CA ARG A 8 -11.18 14.42 58.00
C ARG A 8 -12.08 14.45 56.76
N VAL A 9 -11.99 15.52 56.02
CA VAL A 9 -12.63 15.63 54.68
C VAL A 9 -11.72 14.89 53.71
N VAL A 10 -12.18 13.75 53.17
CA VAL A 10 -11.53 13.05 52.07
C VAL A 10 -12.04 13.68 50.76
N VAL A 11 -11.22 14.45 50.10
CA VAL A 11 -11.51 14.98 48.78
C VAL A 11 -11.22 13.86 47.75
N LEU A 12 -12.28 13.23 47.24
CA LEU A 12 -12.17 12.32 46.09
C LEU A 12 -11.97 13.17 44.85
N VAL A 13 -10.76 13.16 44.30
CA VAL A 13 -10.48 13.68 42.95
C VAL A 13 -10.95 12.64 41.92
N LEU A 14 -12.16 12.82 41.43
CA LEU A 14 -12.63 12.11 40.25
C LEU A 14 -11.87 12.62 39.02
N ALA A 15 -10.85 11.87 38.58
CA ALA A 15 -10.29 12.09 37.30
C ALA A 15 -11.36 11.80 36.23
N ALA A 16 -11.83 12.85 35.56
CA ALA A 16 -12.73 12.71 34.42
C ALA A 16 -11.92 12.05 33.26
N VAL A 17 -12.05 10.73 33.12
CA VAL A 17 -11.65 10.03 31.90
C VAL A 17 -12.64 10.48 30.82
N GLY A 18 -12.22 11.43 29.98
CA GLY A 18 -13.01 11.82 28.81
C GLY A 18 -13.29 10.59 27.94
N PRO A 19 -14.39 10.57 27.19
CA PRO A 19 -14.71 9.45 26.31
C PRO A 19 -13.58 9.28 25.31
N VAL A 20 -12.92 8.11 25.34
CA VAL A 20 -12.02 7.69 24.27
C VAL A 20 -12.87 7.59 23.01
N ARG A 21 -12.69 8.53 22.09
CA ARG A 21 -13.39 8.51 20.80
C ARG A 21 -12.99 7.24 20.08
N ALA A 22 -13.95 6.37 19.77
CA ALA A 22 -13.69 5.18 18.99
C ALA A 22 -13.02 5.59 17.67
N GLN A 23 -11.99 4.86 17.26
CA GLN A 23 -11.35 5.09 15.95
C GLN A 23 -12.37 4.79 14.85
N ASP A 24 -12.42 5.64 13.83
CA ASP A 24 -13.32 5.46 12.69
C ASP A 24 -12.92 4.29 11.79
N LEU A 25 -11.65 3.84 11.88
CA LEU A 25 -11.08 2.72 11.11
C LEU A 25 -10.56 1.64 12.05
N VAL A 26 -10.71 0.39 11.64
CA VAL A 26 -10.11 -0.80 12.28
C VAL A 26 -9.10 -1.43 11.35
N GLU A 27 -7.93 -1.75 11.90
CA GLU A 27 -6.84 -2.46 11.22
C GLU A 27 -6.63 -3.83 11.85
N SER A 28 -6.49 -4.86 11.05
CA SER A 28 -6.29 -6.23 11.52
C SER A 28 -5.44 -7.05 10.57
N GLU A 29 -4.54 -7.84 11.13
CA GLU A 29 -3.80 -8.86 10.39
C GLU A 29 -4.68 -10.08 10.14
N LEU A 30 -4.47 -10.73 8.99
CA LEU A 30 -5.13 -11.99 8.68
C LEU A 30 -4.25 -12.88 7.83
N ARG A 31 -4.59 -14.17 7.83
CA ARG A 31 -3.97 -15.17 6.96
C ARG A 31 -5.04 -15.72 6.03
N ILE A 32 -4.76 -15.66 4.74
CA ILE A 32 -5.65 -16.16 3.70
C ILE A 32 -5.21 -17.57 3.35
N PRO A 33 -6.04 -18.60 3.58
CA PRO A 33 -5.71 -19.96 3.23
C PRO A 33 -5.52 -20.10 1.72
N MET A 34 -4.41 -20.73 1.32
CA MET A 34 -4.11 -21.07 -0.07
C MET A 34 -3.31 -22.36 -0.10
N LYS A 35 -3.75 -23.33 -0.89
CA LYS A 35 -3.11 -24.65 -0.97
C LYS A 35 -1.63 -24.55 -1.35
N GLU A 36 -1.32 -23.75 -2.36
CA GLU A 36 0.01 -23.52 -2.91
C GLU A 36 0.91 -22.72 -1.96
N ALA A 37 0.33 -22.00 -1.00
CA ALA A 37 1.03 -21.30 0.07
C ALA A 37 1.21 -22.17 1.34
N GLY A 38 0.72 -23.41 1.32
CA GLY A 38 0.84 -24.36 2.41
C GLY A 38 0.20 -23.83 3.71
N LYS A 39 0.73 -24.27 4.86
CA LYS A 39 0.16 -23.94 6.18
C LYS A 39 0.24 -22.45 6.53
N LYS A 40 1.17 -21.68 5.95
CA LYS A 40 1.29 -20.25 6.19
C LYS A 40 0.18 -19.45 5.53
N GLY A 41 -0.35 -19.89 4.38
CA GLY A 41 -1.27 -19.09 3.58
C GLY A 41 -0.63 -17.81 3.08
N LEU A 42 -1.46 -16.86 2.65
CA LEU A 42 -1.02 -15.53 2.25
C LEU A 42 -1.11 -14.57 3.44
N GLU A 43 -0.07 -13.77 3.65
CA GLU A 43 -0.06 -12.71 4.64
C GLU A 43 -0.90 -11.53 4.15
N ALA A 44 -1.74 -10.96 5.01
CA ALA A 44 -2.57 -9.84 4.64
C ALA A 44 -2.89 -8.90 5.82
N VAL A 45 -3.26 -7.67 5.49
CA VAL A 45 -3.79 -6.68 6.44
C VAL A 45 -5.11 -6.15 5.89
N MET A 46 -6.13 -6.09 6.73
CA MET A 46 -7.43 -5.50 6.45
C MET A 46 -7.56 -4.16 7.17
N VAL A 47 -8.03 -3.15 6.46
CA VAL A 47 -8.40 -1.84 6.99
C VAL A 47 -9.85 -1.56 6.58
N ARG A 48 -10.73 -1.27 7.52
CA ARG A 48 -12.16 -1.07 7.25
C ARG A 48 -12.80 -0.02 8.14
N PRO A 49 -13.97 0.51 7.77
CA PRO A 49 -14.79 1.31 8.66
C PRO A 49 -15.15 0.54 9.94
N ASN A 50 -15.22 1.25 11.08
CA ASN A 50 -15.53 0.69 12.40
C ASN A 50 -17.01 0.86 12.73
N ASP A 51 -17.90 0.44 11.84
CA ASP A 51 -19.35 0.57 11.99
C ASP A 51 -20.07 -0.79 12.03
N GLY A 52 -19.32 -1.90 11.95
CA GLY A 52 -19.85 -3.27 11.99
C GLY A 52 -20.57 -3.71 10.70
N ALA A 53 -20.63 -2.89 9.67
CA ALA A 53 -21.27 -3.22 8.41
C ALA A 53 -20.33 -3.95 7.43
N ALA A 54 -20.92 -4.65 6.48
CA ALA A 54 -20.20 -5.15 5.30
C ALA A 54 -19.99 -4.02 4.30
N HIS A 55 -18.75 -3.91 3.79
CA HIS A 55 -18.36 -2.90 2.81
C HIS A 55 -17.81 -3.53 1.53
N PRO A 56 -17.94 -2.87 0.37
CA PRO A 56 -17.27 -3.30 -0.86
C PRO A 56 -15.77 -3.50 -0.66
N LEU A 57 -15.20 -4.50 -1.35
CA LEU A 57 -13.79 -4.88 -1.20
C LEU A 57 -12.90 -4.06 -2.14
N ALA A 58 -11.87 -3.43 -1.60
CA ALA A 58 -10.72 -2.94 -2.35
C ALA A 58 -9.50 -3.85 -2.04
N LEU A 59 -9.12 -4.72 -2.99
CA LEU A 59 -7.94 -5.59 -2.85
C LEU A 59 -6.71 -4.86 -3.36
N LEU A 60 -5.75 -4.56 -2.47
CA LEU A 60 -4.51 -3.84 -2.77
C LEU A 60 -3.36 -4.83 -3.01
N ASN A 61 -2.65 -4.63 -4.13
CA ASN A 61 -1.63 -5.54 -4.64
C ASN A 61 -0.28 -4.84 -4.72
N HIS A 62 0.70 -5.34 -3.97
CA HIS A 62 2.04 -4.77 -3.88
C HIS A 62 2.87 -4.93 -5.16
N GLY A 63 3.84 -4.05 -5.37
CA GLY A 63 4.89 -4.17 -6.38
C GLY A 63 5.89 -5.29 -6.08
N ALA A 64 6.95 -5.35 -6.86
CA ALA A 64 8.08 -6.25 -6.62
C ALA A 64 9.38 -5.44 -6.55
N PRO A 65 10.28 -5.74 -5.61
CA PRO A 65 11.61 -5.13 -5.62
C PRO A 65 12.40 -5.64 -6.83
N ARG A 66 13.38 -4.85 -7.30
CA ARG A 66 14.31 -5.30 -8.35
C ARG A 66 15.20 -6.44 -7.84
N GLU A 67 15.66 -6.31 -6.61
CA GLU A 67 16.49 -7.30 -5.92
C GLU A 67 15.60 -8.38 -5.30
N SER A 68 15.84 -9.62 -5.68
CA SER A 68 15.01 -10.76 -5.25
C SER A 68 15.14 -11.07 -3.75
N ASP A 69 16.27 -10.78 -3.15
CA ASP A 69 16.56 -10.99 -1.73
C ASP A 69 15.84 -9.97 -0.82
N ALA A 70 15.32 -8.89 -1.37
CA ALA A 70 14.47 -7.95 -0.64
C ALA A 70 13.02 -8.44 -0.43
N ARG A 71 12.56 -9.47 -1.18
CA ARG A 71 11.17 -9.97 -1.08
C ARG A 71 10.76 -10.44 0.31
N PRO A 72 11.60 -11.22 1.06
CA PRO A 72 11.23 -11.66 2.41
C PRO A 72 11.05 -10.51 3.42
N GLY A 73 11.74 -9.38 3.20
CA GLY A 73 11.61 -8.19 4.04
C GLY A 73 10.32 -7.39 3.80
N MET A 74 9.61 -7.64 2.72
CA MET A 74 8.35 -6.93 2.44
C MET A 74 7.26 -7.28 3.44
N THR A 75 6.37 -6.32 3.70
CA THR A 75 5.22 -6.51 4.58
C THR A 75 3.97 -5.88 3.94
N PRO A 76 2.76 -6.34 4.28
CA PRO A 76 1.53 -5.69 3.81
C PRO A 76 1.42 -4.24 4.31
N TRP A 77 2.03 -3.91 5.43
CA TRP A 77 2.02 -2.58 6.02
C TRP A 77 2.61 -1.49 5.11
N GLY A 78 3.43 -1.86 4.12
CA GLY A 78 3.97 -0.92 3.13
C GLY A 78 2.91 -0.18 2.30
N LEU A 79 1.70 -0.73 2.16
CA LEU A 79 0.55 -0.10 1.49
C LEU A 79 -0.53 0.38 2.47
N LEU A 80 -0.25 0.44 3.78
CA LEU A 80 -1.24 0.88 4.78
C LEU A 80 -1.79 2.27 4.50
N PRO A 81 -1.00 3.29 4.14
CA PRO A 81 -1.54 4.62 3.84
C PRO A 81 -2.59 4.59 2.72
N GLN A 82 -2.34 3.82 1.67
CA GLN A 82 -3.29 3.65 0.57
C GLN A 82 -4.55 2.90 1.01
N ALA A 83 -4.40 1.83 1.80
CA ALA A 83 -5.52 1.09 2.34
C ALA A 83 -6.42 1.96 3.23
N ARG A 84 -5.82 2.82 4.06
CA ARG A 84 -6.54 3.82 4.87
C ARG A 84 -7.33 4.80 3.99
N GLU A 85 -6.76 5.24 2.86
CA GLU A 85 -7.46 6.13 1.94
C GLU A 85 -8.69 5.47 1.29
N PHE A 86 -8.63 4.19 0.95
CA PHE A 86 -9.81 3.45 0.50
C PHE A 86 -10.80 3.21 1.64
N ALA A 87 -10.33 2.81 2.82
CA ALA A 87 -11.19 2.53 3.96
C ALA A 87 -11.95 3.78 4.45
N ARG A 88 -11.31 4.95 4.50
CA ARG A 88 -11.98 6.20 4.86
C ARG A 88 -13.04 6.65 3.85
N ARG A 89 -13.01 6.10 2.62
CA ARG A 89 -14.01 6.27 1.57
C ARG A 89 -15.10 5.22 1.60
N GLY A 90 -15.09 4.30 2.58
CA GLY A 90 -16.14 3.31 2.80
C GLY A 90 -15.85 1.93 2.20
N TRP A 91 -14.61 1.63 1.81
CA TRP A 91 -14.20 0.30 1.35
C TRP A 91 -13.65 -0.55 2.50
N THR A 92 -13.86 -1.85 2.46
CA THR A 92 -12.99 -2.80 3.17
C THR A 92 -11.74 -2.99 2.30
N ALA A 93 -10.63 -2.35 2.70
CA ALA A 93 -9.37 -2.40 1.97
C ALA A 93 -8.50 -3.53 2.53
N VAL A 94 -8.05 -4.45 1.66
CA VAL A 94 -7.20 -5.56 2.06
C VAL A 94 -5.93 -5.56 1.24
N ILE A 95 -4.80 -5.48 1.92
CA ILE A 95 -3.47 -5.61 1.32
C ILE A 95 -3.07 -7.07 1.41
N VAL A 96 -2.78 -7.71 0.28
CA VAL A 96 -2.36 -9.11 0.23
C VAL A 96 -0.92 -9.23 -0.24
N MET A 97 -0.11 -10.02 0.46
CA MET A 97 1.23 -10.42 0.02
C MET A 97 1.10 -11.71 -0.79
N ARG A 98 1.50 -11.67 -2.08
CA ARG A 98 1.49 -12.84 -2.95
C ARG A 98 2.50 -13.89 -2.51
N ARG A 99 2.39 -15.13 -3.00
CA ARG A 99 3.34 -16.21 -2.70
C ARG A 99 4.80 -15.80 -2.93
N GLY A 100 5.69 -16.16 -2.01
CA GLY A 100 7.12 -15.85 -2.09
C GLY A 100 7.50 -14.42 -1.74
N TYR A 101 6.54 -13.63 -1.25
CA TYR A 101 6.79 -12.29 -0.69
C TYR A 101 6.42 -12.26 0.80
N GLY A 102 7.21 -11.50 1.54
CA GLY A 102 6.97 -11.30 2.96
C GLY A 102 6.95 -12.62 3.73
N ASP A 103 5.97 -12.79 4.61
CA ASP A 103 5.74 -14.02 5.34
C ASP A 103 4.63 -14.90 4.72
N SER A 104 4.26 -14.65 3.46
CA SER A 104 3.39 -15.57 2.70
C SER A 104 4.11 -16.87 2.44
N GLY A 105 3.37 -17.97 2.56
CA GLY A 105 3.88 -19.29 2.24
C GLY A 105 4.02 -19.54 0.74
N GLY A 106 4.52 -20.73 0.38
CA GLY A 106 4.79 -21.11 -1.00
C GLY A 106 6.08 -20.51 -1.55
N GLY A 107 6.51 -21.00 -2.69
CA GLY A 107 7.62 -20.44 -3.43
C GLY A 107 7.20 -19.25 -4.30
N TYR A 108 8.18 -18.46 -4.70
CA TYR A 108 7.97 -17.42 -5.69
C TYR A 108 7.51 -18.04 -7.02
N SER A 109 6.31 -17.73 -7.45
CA SER A 109 5.67 -18.32 -8.63
C SER A 109 5.65 -17.41 -9.87
N GLU A 110 5.97 -16.16 -9.68
CA GLU A 110 5.92 -15.15 -10.72
C GLU A 110 7.21 -15.16 -11.56
N GLU A 111 7.52 -16.27 -12.22
CA GLU A 111 8.74 -16.41 -13.00
C GLU A 111 8.81 -15.39 -14.16
N GLY A 112 10.00 -14.93 -14.48
CA GLY A 112 10.24 -13.90 -15.50
C GLY A 112 11.44 -13.01 -15.17
N TYR A 113 12.20 -13.34 -14.10
CA TYR A 113 13.35 -12.53 -13.68
C TYR A 113 14.64 -12.83 -14.45
N ALA A 114 14.80 -14.04 -14.98
CA ALA A 114 15.88 -14.26 -15.92
C ALA A 114 15.54 -13.52 -17.21
N CYS A 115 16.27 -12.46 -17.51
CA CYS A 115 16.12 -11.71 -18.76
C CYS A 115 16.61 -12.58 -19.94
N THR A 116 15.81 -13.57 -20.26
CA THR A 116 16.06 -14.45 -21.40
C THR A 116 15.03 -14.14 -22.50
N PRO A 117 15.32 -14.43 -23.76
CA PRO A 117 14.35 -14.30 -24.85
C PRO A 117 13.07 -15.11 -24.66
N ARG A 118 13.07 -16.05 -23.71
CA ARG A 118 11.93 -16.94 -23.41
C ARG A 118 11.07 -16.48 -22.24
N VAL A 119 11.31 -15.28 -21.69
CA VAL A 119 10.47 -14.77 -20.59
C VAL A 119 9.00 -14.75 -21.00
N ASN A 120 8.16 -15.42 -20.21
CA ASN A 120 6.74 -15.49 -20.45
C ASN A 120 5.99 -14.64 -19.40
N TYR A 121 5.77 -13.37 -19.74
CA TYR A 121 5.03 -12.46 -18.87
C TYR A 121 3.55 -12.82 -18.75
N TYR A 122 2.96 -13.45 -19.77
CA TYR A 122 1.57 -13.86 -19.71
C TYR A 122 1.34 -14.90 -18.59
N ASP A 123 2.14 -15.96 -18.54
CA ASP A 123 2.04 -16.97 -17.47
C ASP A 123 2.38 -16.37 -16.10
N SER A 124 3.41 -15.53 -16.02
CA SER A 124 3.75 -14.80 -14.79
C SER A 124 2.57 -13.98 -14.24
N GLY A 125 1.83 -13.30 -15.13
CA GLY A 125 0.64 -12.56 -14.74
C GLY A 125 -0.51 -13.46 -14.27
N ARG A 126 -0.70 -14.61 -14.91
CA ARG A 126 -1.71 -15.60 -14.51
C ARG A 126 -1.43 -16.18 -13.12
N GLU A 127 -0.17 -16.50 -12.82
CA GLU A 127 0.25 -16.96 -11.49
C GLU A 127 -0.02 -15.88 -10.42
N SER A 128 0.34 -14.62 -10.70
CA SER A 128 0.01 -13.51 -9.80
C SER A 128 -1.51 -13.37 -9.61
N ALA A 129 -2.29 -13.44 -10.70
CA ALA A 129 -3.75 -13.33 -10.65
C ALA A 129 -4.41 -14.49 -9.90
N GLN A 130 -3.79 -15.68 -9.86
CA GLN A 130 -4.28 -16.81 -9.07
C GLN A 130 -4.26 -16.50 -7.57
N ASP A 131 -3.19 -15.89 -7.07
CA ASP A 131 -3.10 -15.48 -5.67
C ASP A 131 -4.20 -14.47 -5.33
N LEU A 132 -4.45 -13.50 -6.24
CA LEU A 132 -5.50 -12.51 -6.06
C LEU A 132 -6.89 -13.13 -6.09
N ARG A 133 -7.17 -14.07 -7.01
CA ARG A 133 -8.45 -14.80 -7.05
C ARG A 133 -8.69 -15.59 -5.76
N THR A 134 -7.66 -16.28 -5.26
CA THR A 134 -7.74 -16.99 -3.99
C THR A 134 -8.03 -16.06 -2.84
N ALA A 135 -7.38 -14.90 -2.79
CA ALA A 135 -7.64 -13.89 -1.78
C ALA A 135 -9.08 -13.37 -1.86
N ILE A 136 -9.56 -13.04 -3.05
CA ILE A 136 -10.95 -12.60 -3.27
C ILE A 136 -11.95 -13.68 -2.83
N ALA A 137 -11.75 -14.93 -3.24
CA ALA A 137 -12.64 -16.02 -2.87
C ALA A 137 -12.77 -16.19 -1.35
N TYR A 138 -11.64 -16.17 -0.62
CA TYR A 138 -11.66 -16.20 0.85
C TYR A 138 -12.33 -14.97 1.46
N LEU A 139 -11.95 -13.77 1.00
CA LEU A 139 -12.48 -12.50 1.54
C LEU A 139 -13.98 -12.37 1.29
N SER A 140 -14.50 -12.92 0.20
CA SER A 140 -15.93 -12.95 -0.12
C SER A 140 -16.76 -13.78 0.88
N THR A 141 -16.13 -14.61 1.71
CA THR A 141 -16.81 -15.34 2.79
C THR A 141 -16.84 -14.57 4.11
N ARG A 142 -16.16 -13.43 4.18
CA ARG A 142 -16.03 -12.64 5.42
C ARG A 142 -17.25 -11.75 5.65
N PRO A 143 -17.74 -11.65 6.88
CA PRO A 143 -18.92 -10.81 7.17
C PRO A 143 -18.68 -9.31 6.98
N GLU A 144 -17.41 -8.87 6.97
CA GLU A 144 -17.03 -7.46 6.76
C GLU A 144 -16.98 -7.06 5.28
N VAL A 145 -17.23 -8.00 4.34
CA VAL A 145 -17.06 -7.81 2.90
C VAL A 145 -18.38 -7.96 2.15
N ASP A 146 -18.74 -6.91 1.41
CA ASP A 146 -19.76 -6.99 0.36
C ASP A 146 -19.12 -7.53 -0.94
N ALA A 147 -19.26 -8.83 -1.15
CA ALA A 147 -18.67 -9.54 -2.27
C ALA A 147 -19.34 -9.23 -3.64
N SER A 148 -20.42 -8.46 -3.66
CA SER A 148 -21.05 -8.03 -4.92
C SER A 148 -20.31 -6.89 -5.60
N ARG A 149 -19.44 -6.19 -4.89
CA ARG A 149 -18.68 -5.02 -5.35
C ARG A 149 -17.23 -5.11 -4.93
N ILE A 150 -16.39 -5.60 -5.82
CA ILE A 150 -14.96 -5.80 -5.61
C ILE A 150 -14.17 -4.95 -6.58
N MET A 151 -13.14 -4.28 -6.09
CA MET A 151 -12.17 -3.56 -6.88
C MET A 151 -10.77 -4.11 -6.60
N SER A 152 -9.96 -4.30 -7.64
CA SER A 152 -8.53 -4.63 -7.51
C SER A 152 -7.71 -3.39 -7.80
N VAL A 153 -6.77 -3.06 -6.90
CA VAL A 153 -5.87 -1.91 -7.04
C VAL A 153 -4.43 -2.39 -6.90
N GLY A 154 -3.59 -2.13 -7.88
CA GLY A 154 -2.21 -2.60 -7.82
C GLY A 154 -1.19 -1.56 -8.25
N VAL A 155 0.05 -1.72 -7.78
CA VAL A 155 1.19 -0.90 -8.18
C VAL A 155 2.30 -1.76 -8.75
N SER A 156 2.94 -1.31 -9.85
CA SER A 156 4.09 -2.02 -10.43
C SER A 156 3.71 -3.47 -10.81
N ALA A 157 4.42 -4.47 -10.31
CA ALA A 157 4.08 -5.89 -10.48
C ALA A 157 2.67 -6.23 -9.97
N GLY A 158 2.16 -5.52 -8.94
CA GLY A 158 0.79 -5.65 -8.48
C GLY A 158 -0.23 -5.03 -9.45
N GLY A 159 0.13 -3.92 -10.10
CA GLY A 159 -0.66 -3.35 -11.20
C GLY A 159 -0.76 -4.32 -12.39
N PHE A 160 0.35 -4.95 -12.74
CA PHE A 160 0.39 -6.01 -13.75
C PHE A 160 -0.50 -7.22 -13.36
N ALA A 161 -0.40 -7.68 -12.11
CA ALA A 161 -1.26 -8.74 -11.59
C ALA A 161 -2.76 -8.36 -11.64
N THR A 162 -3.08 -7.10 -11.35
CA THR A 162 -4.43 -6.54 -11.45
C THR A 162 -4.94 -6.57 -12.91
N VAL A 163 -4.11 -6.21 -13.88
CA VAL A 163 -4.47 -6.33 -15.31
C VAL A 163 -4.73 -7.80 -15.67
N ALA A 164 -3.84 -8.71 -15.30
CA ALA A 164 -4.00 -10.13 -15.56
C ALA A 164 -5.27 -10.72 -14.90
N LEU A 165 -5.64 -10.25 -13.70
CA LEU A 165 -6.86 -10.67 -13.01
C LEU A 165 -8.12 -10.32 -13.83
N THR A 166 -8.13 -9.18 -14.53
CA THR A 166 -9.29 -8.76 -15.33
C THR A 166 -9.51 -9.60 -16.59
N ALA A 167 -8.51 -10.38 -17.02
CA ALA A 167 -8.66 -11.29 -18.18
C ALA A 167 -9.52 -12.53 -17.86
N ASP A 168 -9.59 -12.91 -16.58
CA ASP A 168 -10.45 -13.97 -16.04
C ASP A 168 -10.98 -13.50 -14.68
N PRO A 169 -11.96 -12.56 -14.67
CA PRO A 169 -12.35 -11.86 -13.45
C PRO A 169 -13.18 -12.77 -12.53
N PRO A 170 -12.90 -12.77 -11.23
CA PRO A 170 -13.76 -13.45 -10.26
C PRO A 170 -15.12 -12.74 -10.17
N PRO A 171 -16.18 -13.46 -9.71
CA PRO A 171 -17.48 -12.84 -9.46
C PRO A 171 -17.35 -11.60 -8.56
N GLY A 172 -18.12 -10.57 -8.87
CA GLY A 172 -18.12 -9.32 -8.12
C GLY A 172 -17.00 -8.33 -8.45
N LEU A 173 -16.01 -8.67 -9.29
CA LEU A 173 -14.99 -7.72 -9.72
C LEU A 173 -15.59 -6.73 -10.71
N VAL A 174 -15.87 -5.51 -10.25
CA VAL A 174 -16.58 -4.46 -11.00
C VAL A 174 -15.67 -3.33 -11.49
N ALA A 175 -14.46 -3.20 -10.95
CA ALA A 175 -13.48 -2.20 -11.36
C ALA A 175 -12.05 -2.66 -11.06
N ALA A 176 -11.06 -2.08 -11.74
CA ALA A 176 -9.66 -2.33 -11.45
C ALA A 176 -8.81 -1.07 -11.70
N ILE A 177 -7.76 -0.89 -10.91
CA ILE A 177 -6.85 0.25 -10.98
C ILE A 177 -5.40 -0.24 -11.02
N SER A 178 -4.63 0.23 -12.01
CA SER A 178 -3.23 -0.11 -12.19
C SER A 178 -2.37 1.16 -12.15
N PHE A 179 -1.57 1.30 -11.09
CA PHE A 179 -0.56 2.34 -10.97
C PHE A 179 0.79 1.79 -11.47
N ALA A 180 1.35 2.43 -12.50
CA ALA A 180 2.65 2.05 -13.04
C ALA A 180 2.78 0.53 -13.28
N GLY A 181 1.71 -0.12 -13.79
CA GLY A 181 1.62 -1.57 -13.89
C GLY A 181 2.58 -2.15 -14.91
N GLY A 182 3.40 -3.09 -14.49
CA GLY A 182 4.37 -3.73 -15.37
C GLY A 182 5.28 -4.70 -14.61
N ARG A 183 6.15 -5.35 -15.36
CA ARG A 183 7.12 -6.33 -14.85
C ARG A 183 8.39 -6.30 -15.67
N GLY A 184 9.52 -6.75 -15.10
CA GLY A 184 10.76 -6.91 -15.81
C GLY A 184 11.68 -5.68 -15.84
N SER A 185 11.38 -4.60 -15.08
CA SER A 185 12.34 -3.50 -14.90
C SER A 185 13.55 -3.99 -14.11
N ARG A 186 14.73 -3.89 -14.72
CA ARG A 186 16.01 -4.36 -14.15
C ARG A 186 16.84 -3.25 -13.54
N LYS A 187 16.84 -2.10 -14.17
CA LYS A 187 17.46 -0.86 -13.74
C LYS A 187 16.64 0.32 -14.29
N PRO A 188 16.92 1.56 -13.90
CA PRO A 188 16.23 2.71 -14.45
C PRO A 188 16.18 2.68 -15.99
N ASP A 189 14.98 2.90 -16.53
CA ASP A 189 14.68 2.99 -17.97
C ASP A 189 14.96 1.72 -18.79
N GLU A 190 15.15 0.56 -18.13
CA GLU A 190 15.37 -0.72 -18.80
C GLU A 190 14.36 -1.78 -18.38
N VAL A 191 13.57 -2.25 -19.34
CA VAL A 191 12.64 -3.38 -19.21
C VAL A 191 13.17 -4.56 -20.01
N CYS A 192 13.18 -5.74 -19.41
CA CYS A 192 13.60 -6.98 -20.05
C CYS A 192 12.59 -7.42 -21.10
N ASN A 193 13.04 -7.62 -22.35
CA ASN A 193 12.18 -8.06 -23.46
C ASN A 193 10.83 -7.34 -23.47
N PRO A 194 10.80 -6.03 -23.67
CA PRO A 194 9.59 -5.22 -23.56
C PRO A 194 8.48 -5.66 -24.52
N GLU A 195 8.84 -6.23 -25.69
CA GLU A 195 7.92 -6.80 -26.66
C GLU A 195 7.10 -7.97 -26.08
N ASN A 196 7.72 -8.82 -25.26
CA ASN A 196 7.01 -9.92 -24.58
C ASN A 196 6.06 -9.38 -23.50
N LEU A 197 6.43 -8.27 -22.84
CA LEU A 197 5.53 -7.59 -21.90
C LEU A 197 4.32 -6.98 -22.64
N VAL A 198 4.55 -6.31 -23.76
CA VAL A 198 3.50 -5.77 -24.62
C VAL A 198 2.56 -6.88 -25.10
N LEU A 199 3.11 -8.03 -25.54
CA LEU A 199 2.32 -9.19 -25.93
C LEU A 199 1.45 -9.72 -24.78
N ALA A 200 1.98 -9.78 -23.56
CA ALA A 200 1.18 -10.23 -22.41
C ALA A 200 -0.02 -9.30 -22.14
N PHE A 201 0.18 -7.98 -22.23
CA PHE A 201 -0.93 -7.02 -22.10
C PHE A 201 -1.97 -7.16 -23.22
N HIS A 202 -1.53 -7.40 -24.47
CA HIS A 202 -2.44 -7.72 -25.55
C HIS A 202 -3.28 -8.97 -25.23
N GLU A 203 -2.64 -10.06 -24.80
CA GLU A 203 -3.35 -11.31 -24.47
C GLU A 203 -4.36 -11.11 -23.33
N PHE A 204 -4.03 -10.33 -22.29
CA PHE A 204 -4.98 -10.00 -21.23
C PHE A 204 -6.15 -9.14 -21.77
N GLY A 205 -5.90 -8.23 -22.71
CA GLY A 205 -6.92 -7.39 -23.33
C GLY A 205 -7.97 -8.16 -24.10
N ARG A 206 -7.65 -9.33 -24.64
CA ARG A 206 -8.56 -10.15 -25.44
C ARG A 206 -9.83 -10.56 -24.70
N SER A 207 -9.74 -10.83 -23.41
CA SER A 207 -10.87 -11.27 -22.58
C SER A 207 -11.28 -10.27 -21.48
N SER A 208 -10.43 -9.31 -21.15
CA SER A 208 -10.75 -8.30 -20.14
C SER A 208 -11.90 -7.39 -20.60
N ARG A 209 -12.94 -7.26 -19.76
CA ARG A 209 -14.07 -6.34 -19.98
C ARG A 209 -14.38 -5.50 -18.74
N VAL A 210 -13.66 -5.73 -17.64
CA VAL A 210 -13.75 -4.93 -16.42
C VAL A 210 -13.21 -3.53 -16.72
N PRO A 211 -13.93 -2.44 -16.38
CA PRO A 211 -13.42 -1.09 -16.55
C PRO A 211 -12.19 -0.87 -15.68
N MET A 212 -11.16 -0.27 -16.27
CA MET A 212 -9.88 -0.03 -15.59
C MET A 212 -9.49 1.44 -15.65
N LEU A 213 -8.79 1.88 -14.59
CA LEU A 213 -7.97 3.09 -14.58
C LEU A 213 -6.49 2.71 -14.60
N TRP A 214 -5.72 3.28 -15.52
CA TRP A 214 -4.26 3.14 -15.58
C TRP A 214 -3.61 4.49 -15.37
N VAL A 215 -2.69 4.58 -14.41
CA VAL A 215 -1.97 5.81 -14.05
C VAL A 215 -0.47 5.58 -14.14
N TYR A 216 0.22 6.36 -14.99
CA TYR A 216 1.68 6.36 -15.13
C TYR A 216 2.18 7.80 -15.10
N ALA A 217 3.25 8.06 -14.36
CA ALA A 217 3.86 9.37 -14.30
C ALA A 217 4.88 9.58 -15.44
N GLU A 218 5.07 10.82 -15.88
CA GLU A 218 5.96 11.17 -16.99
C GLU A 218 7.43 10.83 -16.74
N ASN A 219 7.85 10.80 -15.47
CA ASN A 219 9.21 10.47 -15.06
C ASN A 219 9.30 9.11 -14.33
N ASP A 220 8.46 8.15 -14.70
CA ASP A 220 8.58 6.78 -14.20
C ASP A 220 9.82 6.11 -14.82
N HIS A 221 10.80 5.71 -13.97
CA HIS A 221 12.03 5.04 -14.37
C HIS A 221 11.96 3.50 -14.32
N PHE A 222 10.76 2.94 -14.14
CA PHE A 222 10.49 1.50 -14.30
C PHE A 222 9.73 1.23 -15.58
N PHE A 223 8.64 1.96 -15.82
CA PHE A 223 7.79 1.82 -17.01
C PHE A 223 7.49 3.22 -17.56
N GLY A 224 8.49 3.83 -18.15
CA GLY A 224 8.42 5.20 -18.67
C GLY A 224 7.36 5.37 -19.78
N PRO A 225 7.11 6.61 -20.21
CA PRO A 225 5.96 6.97 -21.06
C PRO A 225 5.84 6.16 -22.36
N SER A 226 6.98 5.79 -22.97
CA SER A 226 7.01 5.03 -24.23
C SER A 226 6.46 3.62 -24.04
N ILE A 227 6.98 2.87 -23.07
CA ILE A 227 6.51 1.50 -22.82
C ILE A 227 5.09 1.52 -22.27
N ALA A 228 4.73 2.44 -21.36
CA ALA A 228 3.39 2.58 -20.82
C ALA A 228 2.33 2.79 -21.92
N ALA A 229 2.65 3.62 -22.93
CA ALA A 229 1.77 3.83 -24.07
C ALA A 229 1.60 2.56 -24.93
N GLN A 230 2.68 1.80 -25.15
CA GLN A 230 2.63 0.54 -25.91
C GLN A 230 1.78 -0.51 -25.16
N LEU A 231 1.93 -0.64 -23.83
CA LEU A 231 1.12 -1.55 -23.02
C LEU A 231 -0.37 -1.21 -23.13
N TYR A 232 -0.71 0.07 -22.99
CA TYR A 232 -2.08 0.57 -23.11
C TYR A 232 -2.66 0.30 -24.49
N GLN A 233 -1.93 0.64 -25.55
CA GLN A 233 -2.36 0.42 -26.93
C GLN A 233 -2.60 -1.07 -27.23
N ALA A 234 -1.67 -1.94 -26.80
CA ALA A 234 -1.81 -3.39 -26.99
C ALA A 234 -3.04 -3.95 -26.27
N PHE A 235 -3.26 -3.56 -25.02
CA PHE A 235 -4.41 -4.00 -24.23
C PHE A 235 -5.75 -3.53 -24.84
N THR A 236 -5.85 -2.26 -25.22
CA THR A 236 -7.09 -1.68 -25.74
C THR A 236 -7.38 -2.13 -27.18
N ALA A 237 -6.35 -2.27 -28.02
CA ALA A 237 -6.49 -2.83 -29.36
C ALA A 237 -7.02 -4.27 -29.36
N ALA A 238 -6.72 -5.05 -28.32
CA ALA A 238 -7.25 -6.38 -28.10
C ALA A 238 -8.70 -6.40 -27.54
N GLY A 239 -9.26 -5.24 -27.20
CA GLY A 239 -10.64 -5.08 -26.70
C GLY A 239 -10.76 -4.82 -25.20
N GLY A 240 -9.65 -4.71 -24.49
CA GLY A 240 -9.64 -4.33 -23.07
C GLY A 240 -10.15 -2.89 -22.85
N LYS A 241 -10.80 -2.65 -21.72
CA LYS A 241 -11.37 -1.34 -21.37
C LYS A 241 -10.51 -0.65 -20.30
N ALA A 242 -9.81 0.42 -20.66
CA ALA A 242 -9.01 1.19 -19.72
C ALA A 242 -9.08 2.69 -20.05
N GLU A 243 -9.17 3.50 -19.00
CA GLU A 243 -8.85 4.93 -19.03
C GLU A 243 -7.34 5.07 -18.72
N PHE A 244 -6.63 5.91 -19.44
CA PHE A 244 -5.19 6.09 -19.30
C PHE A 244 -4.87 7.52 -18.87
N ILE A 245 -4.36 7.67 -17.65
CA ILE A 245 -3.90 8.97 -17.13
C ILE A 245 -2.38 9.01 -17.17
N ARG A 246 -1.85 9.99 -17.90
CA ARG A 246 -0.44 10.40 -17.82
C ARG A 246 -0.34 11.45 -16.73
N ALA A 247 0.12 11.05 -15.54
CA ALA A 247 0.34 11.98 -14.45
C ALA A 247 1.61 12.80 -14.70
N ALA A 248 1.63 14.05 -14.25
CA ALA A 248 2.82 14.88 -14.29
C ALA A 248 3.97 14.21 -13.50
N ALA A 249 5.19 14.65 -13.76
CA ALA A 249 6.38 14.15 -13.07
C ALA A 249 6.23 14.26 -11.54
N TYR A 250 6.57 13.20 -10.83
CA TYR A 250 6.49 13.13 -9.38
C TYR A 250 7.84 12.86 -8.77
N ARG A 251 8.35 13.78 -7.93
CA ARG A 251 9.65 13.69 -7.27
C ARG A 251 10.79 13.33 -8.24
N LYS A 252 11.76 12.53 -7.77
CA LYS A 252 12.89 12.04 -8.60
C LYS A 252 12.50 10.87 -9.51
N ASP A 253 11.50 10.07 -9.11
CA ASP A 253 11.00 8.92 -9.85
C ASP A 253 9.48 8.81 -9.66
N GLY A 254 8.75 8.95 -10.75
CA GLY A 254 7.31 8.90 -10.78
C GLY A 254 6.71 7.53 -10.46
N HIS A 255 7.53 6.47 -10.45
CA HIS A 255 7.12 5.13 -10.05
C HIS A 255 6.53 5.10 -8.62
N GLY A 256 6.99 6.00 -7.77
CA GLY A 256 6.52 6.18 -6.39
C GLY A 256 5.24 7.00 -6.23
N LEU A 257 4.52 7.36 -7.31
CA LEU A 257 3.31 8.21 -7.22
C LEU A 257 2.22 7.60 -6.32
N PHE A 258 1.97 6.29 -6.41
CA PHE A 258 1.01 5.59 -5.55
C PHE A 258 1.61 5.34 -4.16
N SER A 259 1.80 6.40 -3.41
CA SER A 259 2.40 6.40 -2.07
C SER A 259 1.69 7.39 -1.15
N LEU A 260 2.03 7.38 0.14
CA LEU A 260 1.56 8.37 1.10
C LEU A 260 1.82 9.80 0.61
N GLY A 261 3.03 10.11 0.15
CA GLY A 261 3.39 11.43 -0.35
C GLY A 261 2.68 11.84 -1.65
N GLY A 262 2.17 10.88 -2.42
CA GLY A 262 1.39 11.12 -3.64
C GLY A 262 -0.12 11.22 -3.41
N THR A 263 -0.61 11.05 -2.18
CA THR A 263 -2.05 10.96 -1.86
C THR A 263 -2.87 12.12 -2.47
N ALA A 264 -2.42 13.35 -2.34
CA ALA A 264 -3.12 14.52 -2.90
C ALA A 264 -3.20 14.52 -4.44
N ILE A 265 -2.37 13.72 -5.11
CA ILE A 265 -2.32 13.64 -6.58
C ILE A 265 -3.15 12.46 -7.07
N TRP A 266 -2.95 11.25 -6.51
CA TRP A 266 -3.62 10.07 -7.02
C TRP A 266 -5.07 9.91 -6.55
N THR A 267 -5.46 10.45 -5.37
CA THR A 267 -6.84 10.28 -4.87
C THR A 267 -7.89 10.95 -5.74
N PRO A 268 -7.71 12.18 -6.28
CA PRO A 268 -8.70 12.76 -7.19
C PRO A 268 -8.88 11.96 -8.50
N MET A 269 -7.80 11.34 -9.01
CA MET A 269 -7.87 10.48 -10.20
C MET A 269 -8.74 9.25 -9.93
N VAL A 270 -8.52 8.61 -8.78
CA VAL A 270 -9.31 7.46 -8.32
C VAL A 270 -10.76 7.84 -8.10
N GLU A 271 -11.03 8.96 -7.41
CA GLU A 271 -12.39 9.45 -7.14
C GLU A 271 -13.16 9.74 -8.44
N GLY A 272 -12.51 10.38 -9.42
CA GLY A 272 -13.10 10.62 -10.74
C GLY A 272 -13.49 9.34 -11.46
N PHE A 273 -12.59 8.34 -11.47
CA PHE A 273 -12.88 7.04 -12.05
C PHE A 273 -14.01 6.31 -11.32
N LEU A 274 -13.97 6.27 -9.97
CA LEU A 274 -15.02 5.62 -9.19
C LEU A 274 -16.39 6.28 -9.38
N ALA A 275 -16.44 7.60 -9.52
CA ALA A 275 -17.67 8.32 -9.81
C ALA A 275 -18.25 7.92 -11.17
N GLN A 276 -17.42 7.81 -12.20
CA GLN A 276 -17.83 7.35 -13.54
C GLN A 276 -18.38 5.91 -13.52
N GLN A 277 -17.87 5.06 -12.61
CA GLN A 277 -18.33 3.67 -12.46
C GLN A 277 -19.49 3.53 -11.44
N ASN A 278 -20.03 4.61 -10.88
CA ASN A 278 -21.05 4.61 -9.83
C ASN A 278 -20.58 3.87 -8.54
N LEU A 279 -19.31 3.97 -8.23
CA LEU A 279 -18.66 3.32 -7.08
C LEU A 279 -18.24 4.30 -5.98
N THR A 280 -18.77 5.53 -5.97
CA THR A 280 -18.60 6.47 -4.85
C THR A 280 -19.46 6.01 -3.67
N LEU A 281 -18.83 5.62 -2.56
CA LEU A 281 -19.55 5.05 -1.42
C LEU A 281 -19.85 6.09 -0.33
N ARG A 282 -19.02 7.11 -0.20
CA ARG A 282 -19.14 8.17 0.82
C ARG A 282 -18.82 9.52 0.23
N THR A 283 -19.58 10.53 0.64
CA THR A 283 -19.32 11.95 0.31
C THR A 283 -18.47 12.65 1.36
N SER A 284 -18.42 12.11 2.59
CA SER A 284 -17.55 12.59 3.68
C SER A 284 -16.57 11.49 4.09
N LEU A 285 -15.30 11.87 4.25
CA LEU A 285 -14.24 10.94 4.62
C LEU A 285 -14.27 10.63 6.12
N LEU A 286 -14.06 9.37 6.49
CA LEU A 286 -13.79 8.99 7.88
C LEU A 286 -12.45 9.56 8.35
N ALA A 287 -12.32 9.81 9.65
CA ALA A 287 -11.08 10.32 10.21
C ALA A 287 -9.97 9.25 10.18
N LEU A 288 -8.75 9.69 9.88
CA LEU A 288 -7.56 8.85 10.08
C LEU A 288 -7.25 8.72 11.58
N PRO A 289 -6.50 7.68 12.00
CA PRO A 289 -6.05 7.55 13.38
C PRO A 289 -5.35 8.83 13.85
N ALA A 290 -5.67 9.28 15.06
CA ALA A 290 -5.00 10.43 15.66
C ALA A 290 -3.56 10.06 16.03
N ALA A 291 -2.63 10.97 15.80
CA ALA A 291 -1.25 10.79 16.25
C ALA A 291 -1.16 10.83 17.79
N PRO A 292 -0.37 9.94 18.41
CA PRO A 292 -0.03 10.06 19.83
C PRO A 292 0.62 11.41 20.14
N ASP A 293 0.45 11.88 21.39
CA ASP A 293 1.07 13.14 21.85
C ASP A 293 2.55 12.92 22.18
N VAL A 294 3.37 12.90 21.13
CA VAL A 294 4.82 12.80 21.21
C VAL A 294 5.44 14.09 20.68
N ALA A 295 6.31 14.71 21.46
CA ALA A 295 6.99 15.94 21.06
C ALA A 295 7.87 15.69 19.80
N ALA A 296 7.68 16.51 18.78
CA ALA A 296 8.50 16.44 17.57
C ALA A 296 9.94 16.90 17.86
N PRO A 297 10.93 16.33 17.16
CA PRO A 297 12.31 16.83 17.21
C PRO A 297 12.37 18.34 16.86
N SER A 298 13.09 19.10 17.66
CA SER A 298 13.15 20.58 17.54
C SER A 298 13.82 21.07 16.23
N GLN A 299 14.58 20.19 15.57
CA GLN A 299 15.28 20.48 14.32
C GLN A 299 14.34 20.51 13.11
N LEU A 300 13.12 19.92 13.23
CA LEU A 300 12.21 19.79 12.11
C LEU A 300 11.57 21.13 11.72
N SER A 301 11.45 21.37 10.42
CA SER A 301 10.58 22.40 9.88
C SER A 301 9.10 22.09 10.14
N ASN A 302 8.21 23.08 9.91
CA ASN A 302 6.76 22.85 10.03
C ASN A 302 6.28 21.68 9.18
N TYR A 303 6.83 21.49 7.98
CA TYR A 303 6.55 20.36 7.11
C TYR A 303 7.06 19.05 7.75
N GLY A 304 8.30 19.03 8.26
CA GLY A 304 8.86 17.88 8.95
C GLY A 304 8.07 17.47 10.20
N VAL A 305 7.52 18.44 10.94
CA VAL A 305 6.61 18.17 12.08
C VAL A 305 5.31 17.49 11.62
N ALA A 306 4.74 17.91 10.49
CA ALA A 306 3.55 17.26 9.93
C ALA A 306 3.83 15.81 9.52
N GLU A 307 4.99 15.57 8.87
CA GLU A 307 5.44 14.23 8.51
C GLU A 307 5.74 13.36 9.75
N PHE A 308 6.34 13.94 10.79
CA PHE A 308 6.55 13.24 12.07
C PHE A 308 5.23 12.82 12.72
N ARG A 309 4.23 13.69 12.72
CA ARG A 309 2.89 13.33 13.22
C ARG A 309 2.25 12.20 12.40
N THR A 310 2.41 12.23 11.09
CA THR A 310 1.97 11.14 10.21
C THR A 310 2.70 9.84 10.55
N PHE A 311 4.03 9.87 10.70
CA PHE A 311 4.83 8.73 11.13
C PHE A 311 4.33 8.12 12.45
N LEU A 312 3.94 8.93 13.43
CA LEU A 312 3.43 8.45 14.71
C LEU A 312 2.18 7.57 14.57
N THR A 313 1.36 7.76 13.55
CA THR A 313 0.16 6.94 13.27
C THR A 313 0.47 5.63 12.56
N MET A 314 1.71 5.41 12.11
CA MET A 314 2.09 4.22 11.34
C MET A 314 2.30 3.00 12.26
N PRO A 315 2.19 1.77 11.74
CA PRO A 315 2.32 0.54 12.51
C PRO A 315 3.72 0.36 13.09
N ALA A 316 3.82 -0.51 14.08
CA ALA A 316 5.05 -0.87 14.76
C ALA A 316 6.16 -1.37 13.82
N HIS A 317 7.36 -1.52 14.37
CA HIS A 317 8.61 -1.65 13.66
C HIS A 317 8.82 -0.47 12.71
N LYS A 318 8.68 0.72 13.30
CA LYS A 318 8.90 2.02 12.64
C LYS A 318 10.04 2.77 13.31
N ALA A 319 10.76 3.57 12.55
CA ALA A 319 11.81 4.44 13.07
C ALA A 319 11.84 5.77 12.35
N PHE A 320 12.21 6.82 13.08
CA PHE A 320 12.40 8.17 12.58
C PHE A 320 13.82 8.63 12.87
N ALA A 321 14.54 9.06 11.84
CA ALA A 321 15.90 9.60 11.94
C ALA A 321 15.90 11.07 11.53
N VAL A 322 16.75 11.88 12.16
CA VAL A 322 16.90 13.31 11.86
C VAL A 322 18.37 13.72 11.92
N SER A 323 18.76 14.67 11.08
CA SER A 323 20.06 15.32 11.12
C SER A 323 20.02 16.64 11.90
N PRO A 324 21.17 17.19 12.35
CA PRO A 324 21.22 18.50 12.96
C PRO A 324 20.64 19.63 12.10
N GLY A 325 20.73 19.50 10.78
CA GLY A 325 20.16 20.44 9.80
C GLY A 325 18.65 20.27 9.55
N GLY A 326 17.96 19.34 10.26
CA GLY A 326 16.52 19.12 10.14
C GLY A 326 16.08 18.28 8.95
N HIS A 327 17.03 17.68 8.22
CA HIS A 327 16.72 16.63 7.25
C HIS A 327 16.30 15.37 8.00
N TYR A 328 15.37 14.62 7.44
CA TYR A 328 14.83 13.44 8.12
C TYR A 328 14.57 12.30 7.14
N GLY A 329 14.47 11.10 7.71
CA GLY A 329 13.99 9.92 7.03
C GLY A 329 13.23 9.06 8.01
N TYR A 330 12.20 8.38 7.53
CA TYR A 330 11.45 7.43 8.34
C TYR A 330 10.98 6.24 7.52
N VAL A 331 10.73 5.16 8.23
CA VAL A 331 10.11 3.94 7.69
C VAL A 331 9.14 3.38 8.72
N PHE A 332 8.25 2.51 8.28
CA PHE A 332 7.27 1.85 9.14
C PHE A 332 6.94 0.44 8.63
N GLY A 333 6.30 -0.36 9.48
CA GLY A 333 5.80 -1.69 9.15
C GLY A 333 6.89 -2.63 8.66
N ARG A 334 8.09 -2.56 9.22
CA ARG A 334 9.21 -3.44 8.90
C ARG A 334 9.10 -4.77 9.66
N ARG A 335 9.99 -5.72 9.38
CA ARG A 335 10.01 -7.00 10.10
C ARG A 335 10.62 -6.87 11.50
N THR A 336 11.52 -5.91 11.71
CA THR A 336 12.18 -5.67 12.98
C THR A 336 12.46 -4.19 13.20
N GLU A 337 12.57 -3.77 14.48
CA GLU A 337 13.00 -2.42 14.88
C GLU A 337 14.42 -2.10 14.37
N LYS A 338 15.31 -3.10 14.34
CA LYS A 338 16.68 -2.95 13.82
C LYS A 338 16.70 -2.61 12.33
N GLU A 339 15.87 -3.29 11.54
CA GLU A 339 15.69 -2.99 10.11
C GLU A 339 15.11 -1.58 9.94
N ALA A 340 14.07 -1.25 10.70
CA ALA A 340 13.46 0.07 10.66
C ALA A 340 14.47 1.18 10.96
N SER A 341 15.27 1.02 12.02
CA SER A 341 16.29 1.99 12.42
C SER A 341 17.35 2.20 11.33
N LYS A 342 17.87 1.12 10.74
CA LYS A 342 18.85 1.19 9.66
C LYS A 342 18.29 1.95 8.45
N LEU A 343 17.11 1.58 7.98
CA LEU A 343 16.50 2.18 6.80
C LEU A 343 16.09 3.64 7.03
N ALA A 344 15.64 4.01 8.23
CA ALA A 344 15.34 5.39 8.57
C ALA A 344 16.59 6.28 8.49
N GLU A 345 17.73 5.80 8.95
CA GLU A 345 19.01 6.53 8.81
C GLU A 345 19.45 6.64 7.35
N GLU A 346 19.30 5.59 6.57
CA GLU A 346 19.61 5.59 5.15
C GLU A 346 18.76 6.63 4.40
N HIS A 347 17.45 6.63 4.60
CA HIS A 347 16.55 7.62 4.00
C HIS A 347 16.86 9.06 4.45
N CYS A 348 17.23 9.25 5.72
CA CYS A 348 17.67 10.56 6.19
C CYS A 348 18.93 11.03 5.44
N LYS A 349 19.94 10.15 5.29
CA LYS A 349 21.19 10.45 4.57
C LYS A 349 20.95 10.76 3.08
N GLU A 350 20.03 10.08 2.42
CA GLU A 350 19.65 10.34 1.03
C GLU A 350 19.01 11.72 0.82
N ASN A 351 18.38 12.24 1.87
CA ASN A 351 17.74 13.55 1.88
C ASN A 351 18.68 14.70 2.29
N THR A 352 19.93 14.40 2.64
CA THR A 352 20.93 15.43 2.98
C THR A 352 21.82 15.74 1.79
N GLU A 353 21.97 17.00 1.42
CA GLU A 353 22.96 17.45 0.42
C GLU A 353 24.39 17.49 0.96
N LYS A 354 24.53 17.59 2.27
CA LYS A 354 25.79 17.55 3.02
C LYS A 354 25.80 16.28 3.84
N LYS A 355 26.96 15.70 4.06
CA LYS A 355 27.15 14.50 4.93
C LYS A 355 26.85 14.80 6.40
N ASP A 356 25.71 15.43 6.70
CA ASP A 356 25.24 15.63 8.06
C ASP A 356 24.93 14.28 8.70
N PRO A 357 25.41 13.99 9.89
CA PRO A 357 25.14 12.72 10.54
C PRO A 357 23.65 12.61 10.86
N CYS A 358 22.98 11.62 10.29
CA CYS A 358 21.63 11.26 10.68
C CYS A 358 21.66 10.31 11.87
N SER A 359 20.78 10.51 12.84
CA SER A 359 20.60 9.61 13.98
C SER A 359 19.12 9.29 14.18
N VAL A 360 18.84 8.03 14.56
CA VAL A 360 17.49 7.63 14.96
C VAL A 360 17.11 8.32 16.26
N VAL A 361 15.97 8.99 16.28
CA VAL A 361 15.46 9.72 17.46
C VAL A 361 14.22 9.07 18.06
N LEU A 362 13.54 8.21 17.31
CA LEU A 362 12.39 7.45 17.77
C LEU A 362 12.34 6.08 17.09
N VAL A 363 12.09 5.03 17.86
CA VAL A 363 11.78 3.67 17.39
C VAL A 363 10.46 3.27 18.02
N ASP A 364 9.49 2.95 17.20
CA ASP A 364 8.09 2.85 17.62
C ASP A 364 7.65 4.12 18.35
N GLU A 365 7.38 4.05 19.66
CA GLU A 365 7.03 5.20 20.49
C GLU A 365 8.09 5.50 21.55
N ARG A 366 9.29 4.90 21.44
CA ARG A 366 10.38 4.98 22.42
C ARG A 366 11.59 5.71 21.85
N LYS A 367 12.29 6.47 22.72
CA LYS A 367 13.62 6.98 22.37
C LYS A 367 14.60 5.81 22.29
N PRO A 368 15.57 5.81 21.34
CA PRO A 368 16.60 4.79 21.28
C PRO A 368 17.37 4.71 22.62
N GLY A 369 17.51 3.49 23.16
CA GLY A 369 18.27 3.25 24.40
C GLY A 369 17.46 3.30 25.70
N ASN A 370 16.15 3.47 25.63
CA ASN A 370 15.24 3.30 26.78
C ASN A 370 14.44 2.01 26.66
#